data_c868be120fb025e7381e3b6295f5bfde
#
_entry.id   c868be120fb025e7381e3b6295f5bfde
#
_cell.length_a   1.000
_cell.length_b   1.000
_cell.length_c   1.000
_cell.angle_alpha   90.00
_cell.angle_beta   90.00
_cell.angle_gamma   90.00
#
_symmetry.space_group_name_H-M   'P 1'
#
loop_
_entity.id
_entity.type
_entity.pdbx_description
1 polymer ?
#
loop_
_entity_poly.entity_id
_entity_poly.type
_entity_poly.pdbx_seq_one_letter_code
_entity_poly.pdbx_strand_id
1 'polypeptide(L)'
;ALDLLARMTVGAEMPHGEPNGPFNVLILNAEDDPASSLRPRLEEAGADLDRVRLLDWSDGLLMLPTDVDLLKEEIQASGAKMVLIDPIASFTARGTNSDREEDVRRLLTPLVSLAHDSKTTILAIRHLNKREDSSSRNRVMGSTGFVSVPRSVLHVTPDGNDRSRYRLTPLKTNLSRNPQTLVYEVLESNDPDYPVIEWHDPVDTVETVAPRKTSRCEAAMEMVRDLLKDGPRLSTEIITECTSAGHAPRTV
;
A
#
# COMPACT_ATOMS: atom_id res chain seq x y z
N ALA A 1 7.04 3.39 -7.82
CA ALA A 1 5.84 3.48 -8.70
C ALA A 1 6.25 3.80 -10.14
N LEU A 2 7.02 4.87 -10.40
CA LEU A 2 7.39 5.30 -11.76
C LEU A 2 8.11 4.21 -12.55
N ASP A 3 9.05 3.46 -11.96
CA ASP A 3 9.72 2.33 -12.61
C ASP A 3 8.72 1.27 -13.14
N LEU A 4 7.70 0.92 -12.35
CA LEU A 4 6.66 -0.01 -12.79
C LEU A 4 5.87 0.53 -13.98
N LEU A 5 5.54 1.82 -13.98
CA LEU A 5 4.86 2.46 -15.10
C LEU A 5 5.76 2.50 -16.34
N ALA A 6 7.03 2.86 -16.17
CA ALA A 6 8.00 2.88 -17.26
C ALA A 6 8.08 1.50 -17.95
N ARG A 7 8.23 0.42 -17.18
CA ARG A 7 8.22 -0.96 -17.69
C ARG A 7 6.95 -1.29 -18.48
N MET A 8 5.79 -0.87 -18.00
CA MET A 8 4.51 -1.08 -18.70
C MET A 8 4.44 -0.33 -20.01
N THR A 9 5.01 0.87 -20.11
CA THR A 9 4.96 1.66 -21.35
C THR A 9 5.76 1.04 -22.49
N VAL A 10 6.83 0.32 -22.19
CA VAL A 10 7.71 -0.33 -23.18
C VAL A 10 7.47 -1.85 -23.29
N GLY A 11 6.61 -2.42 -22.47
CA GLY A 11 6.37 -3.86 -22.44
C GLY A 11 7.53 -4.67 -21.89
N ALA A 12 8.30 -4.08 -20.96
CA ALA A 12 9.41 -4.78 -20.29
C ALA A 12 8.91 -5.78 -19.25
N GLU A 13 9.80 -6.69 -18.83
CA GLU A 13 9.54 -7.60 -17.71
C GLU A 13 9.18 -6.82 -16.45
N MET A 14 8.10 -7.25 -15.82
CA MET A 14 7.73 -6.76 -14.48
C MET A 14 8.62 -7.44 -13.42
N PRO A 15 8.84 -6.83 -12.26
CA PRO A 15 9.61 -7.45 -11.20
C PRO A 15 9.07 -8.86 -10.89
N HIS A 16 9.87 -9.90 -11.20
CA HIS A 16 9.54 -11.33 -11.04
C HIS A 16 8.25 -11.77 -11.73
N GLY A 17 7.96 -11.19 -12.89
CA GLY A 17 6.79 -11.50 -13.68
C GLY A 17 7.07 -11.45 -15.17
N GLU A 18 6.08 -11.90 -15.94
CA GLU A 18 6.12 -11.84 -17.40
C GLU A 18 6.10 -10.38 -17.89
N PRO A 19 6.60 -10.13 -19.12
CA PRO A 19 6.42 -8.85 -19.79
C PRO A 19 4.95 -8.44 -19.81
N ASN A 20 4.67 -7.19 -19.53
CA ASN A 20 3.30 -6.69 -19.42
C ASN A 20 3.18 -5.35 -20.15
N GLY A 21 2.68 -5.37 -21.36
CA GLY A 21 2.52 -4.19 -22.22
C GLY A 21 2.92 -4.48 -23.66
N PRO A 22 3.25 -3.42 -24.43
CA PRO A 22 3.23 -2.00 -24.03
C PRO A 22 1.83 -1.46 -23.83
N PHE A 23 1.64 -0.63 -22.78
CA PHE A 23 0.36 -0.05 -22.41
C PHE A 23 0.48 1.46 -22.16
N ASN A 24 -0.61 2.17 -22.39
CA ASN A 24 -0.74 3.56 -21.97
C ASN A 24 -0.98 3.62 -20.45
N VAL A 25 -0.39 4.63 -19.82
CA VAL A 25 -0.52 4.88 -18.38
C VAL A 25 -1.00 6.32 -18.15
N LEU A 26 -1.79 6.51 -17.10
CA LEU A 26 -2.32 7.81 -16.70
C LEU A 26 -1.77 8.14 -15.31
N ILE A 27 -1.26 9.35 -15.13
CA ILE A 27 -0.67 9.78 -13.86
C ILE A 27 -1.43 10.99 -13.32
N LEU A 28 -1.91 10.86 -12.09
CA LEU A 28 -2.40 11.91 -11.24
C LEU A 28 -1.33 12.18 -10.19
N ASN A 29 -0.60 13.28 -10.34
CA ASN A 29 0.48 13.66 -9.42
C ASN A 29 0.25 15.09 -8.91
N ALA A 30 0.42 15.30 -7.60
CA ALA A 30 0.23 16.58 -6.95
C ALA A 30 1.44 17.03 -6.11
N GLU A 31 2.53 16.29 -6.13
CA GLU A 31 3.73 16.60 -5.33
C GLU A 31 4.92 17.01 -6.20
N ASP A 32 5.12 16.34 -7.34
CA ASP A 32 6.26 16.58 -8.21
C ASP A 32 5.91 17.55 -9.34
N ASP A 33 6.83 18.44 -9.69
CA ASP A 33 6.71 19.26 -10.89
C ASP A 33 6.83 18.39 -12.15
N PRO A 34 5.87 18.50 -13.10
CA PRO A 34 5.84 17.65 -14.29
C PRO A 34 7.10 17.71 -15.14
N ALA A 35 7.66 18.90 -15.34
CA ALA A 35 8.76 19.11 -16.29
C ALA A 35 10.13 18.86 -15.67
N SER A 36 10.32 19.33 -14.43
CA SER A 36 11.62 19.30 -13.76
C SER A 36 11.85 18.10 -12.85
N SER A 37 10.79 17.33 -12.52
CA SER A 37 10.91 16.18 -11.63
C SER A 37 10.34 14.90 -12.23
N LEU A 38 9.05 14.91 -12.61
CA LEU A 38 8.36 13.69 -13.03
C LEU A 38 8.87 13.16 -14.36
N ARG A 39 8.98 14.05 -15.38
CA ARG A 39 9.45 13.67 -16.72
C ARG A 39 10.86 13.10 -16.71
N PRO A 40 11.88 13.76 -16.10
CA PRO A 40 13.24 13.20 -16.07
C PRO A 40 13.31 11.83 -15.37
N ARG A 41 12.55 11.63 -14.29
CA ARG A 41 12.48 10.33 -13.60
C ARG A 41 11.87 9.23 -14.47
N LEU A 42 10.88 9.56 -15.30
CA LEU A 42 10.29 8.61 -16.25
C LEU A 42 11.26 8.29 -17.39
N GLU A 43 11.97 9.31 -17.91
CA GLU A 43 13.01 9.14 -18.93
C GLU A 43 14.15 8.25 -18.43
N GLU A 44 14.65 8.49 -17.21
CA GLU A 44 15.71 7.69 -16.61
C GLU A 44 15.25 6.25 -16.30
N ALA A 45 13.98 6.06 -15.95
CA ALA A 45 13.38 4.74 -15.79
C ALA A 45 13.09 4.03 -17.14
N GLY A 46 13.39 4.66 -18.28
CA GLY A 46 13.22 4.10 -19.61
C GLY A 46 11.78 4.06 -20.12
N ALA A 47 10.93 5.00 -19.70
CA ALA A 47 9.54 5.06 -20.14
C ALA A 47 9.42 5.51 -21.61
N ASP A 48 8.46 4.94 -22.34
CA ASP A 48 7.94 5.51 -23.56
C ASP A 48 6.97 6.65 -23.20
N LEU A 49 7.44 7.89 -23.29
CA LEU A 49 6.67 9.07 -22.89
C LEU A 49 5.42 9.31 -23.75
N ASP A 50 5.37 8.81 -24.98
CA ASP A 50 4.18 8.91 -25.84
C ASP A 50 3.01 8.08 -25.28
N ARG A 51 3.30 7.15 -24.37
CA ARG A 51 2.32 6.32 -23.67
C ARG A 51 2.00 6.80 -22.26
N VAL A 52 2.66 7.88 -21.82
CA VAL A 52 2.40 8.49 -20.50
C VAL A 52 1.48 9.68 -20.68
N ARG A 53 0.29 9.59 -20.11
CA ARG A 53 -0.64 10.73 -19.99
C ARG A 53 -0.54 11.28 -18.58
N LEU A 54 -0.18 12.54 -18.46
CA LEU A 54 -0.27 13.29 -17.21
C LEU A 54 -1.54 14.13 -17.25
N LEU A 55 -2.36 14.08 -16.20
CA LEU A 55 -3.48 15.00 -16.07
C LEU A 55 -2.95 16.36 -15.64
N ASP A 56 -3.26 17.38 -16.43
CA ASP A 56 -2.95 18.77 -16.12
C ASP A 56 -4.03 19.34 -15.18
N TRP A 57 -3.58 20.10 -14.21
CA TRP A 57 -4.41 20.70 -13.16
C TRP A 57 -4.56 22.22 -13.32
N SER A 58 -4.32 22.75 -14.52
CA SER A 58 -4.47 24.18 -14.80
C SER A 58 -5.84 24.73 -14.40
N ASP A 59 -6.89 23.89 -14.48
CA ASP A 59 -8.27 24.22 -14.12
C ASP A 59 -8.69 23.76 -12.72
N GLY A 60 -7.77 23.20 -11.92
CA GLY A 60 -8.01 22.69 -10.56
C GLY A 60 -7.82 21.18 -10.41
N LEU A 61 -7.50 20.75 -9.18
CA LEU A 61 -7.31 19.35 -8.86
C LEU A 61 -8.62 18.56 -8.98
N LEU A 62 -8.55 17.40 -9.63
CA LEU A 62 -9.61 16.40 -9.62
C LEU A 62 -9.84 15.91 -8.18
N MET A 63 -11.07 16.00 -7.70
CA MET A 63 -11.44 15.67 -6.31
C MET A 63 -12.26 14.40 -6.24
N LEU A 64 -11.68 13.36 -5.64
CA LEU A 64 -12.32 12.06 -5.46
C LEU A 64 -13.14 12.02 -4.16
N PRO A 65 -14.29 11.37 -4.16
CA PRO A 65 -14.91 10.62 -5.26
C PRO A 65 -15.77 11.47 -6.21
N THR A 66 -15.87 12.78 -6.01
CA THR A 66 -16.81 13.66 -6.73
C THR A 66 -16.59 13.61 -8.25
N ASP A 67 -15.33 13.64 -8.66
CA ASP A 67 -14.94 13.75 -10.08
C ASP A 67 -14.52 12.40 -10.67
N VAL A 68 -15.05 11.29 -10.14
CA VAL A 68 -14.73 9.95 -10.64
C VAL A 68 -15.15 9.75 -12.11
N ASP A 69 -16.20 10.42 -12.56
CA ASP A 69 -16.65 10.36 -13.95
C ASP A 69 -15.65 11.06 -14.89
N LEU A 70 -15.05 12.18 -14.49
CA LEU A 70 -13.96 12.81 -15.25
C LEU A 70 -12.74 11.87 -15.35
N LEU A 71 -12.38 11.19 -14.26
CA LEU A 71 -11.32 10.19 -14.31
C LEU A 71 -11.64 9.05 -15.27
N LYS A 72 -12.91 8.63 -15.34
CA LYS A 72 -13.38 7.61 -16.29
C LYS A 72 -13.22 8.08 -17.73
N GLU A 73 -13.59 9.31 -18.03
CA GLU A 73 -13.45 9.92 -19.36
C GLU A 73 -11.96 9.97 -19.78
N GLU A 74 -11.06 10.37 -18.89
CA GLU A 74 -9.63 10.42 -19.15
C GLU A 74 -9.01 9.01 -19.37
N ILE A 75 -9.45 8.01 -18.61
CA ILE A 75 -9.05 6.61 -18.83
C ILE A 75 -9.49 6.14 -20.22
N GLN A 76 -10.71 6.46 -20.62
CA GLN A 76 -11.24 6.07 -21.93
C GLN A 76 -10.52 6.81 -23.07
N ALA A 77 -10.28 8.10 -22.93
CA ALA A 77 -9.61 8.93 -23.94
C ALA A 77 -8.15 8.52 -24.14
N SER A 78 -7.43 8.21 -23.06
CA SER A 78 -6.03 7.78 -23.10
C SER A 78 -5.86 6.29 -23.44
N GLY A 79 -6.89 5.48 -23.24
CA GLY A 79 -6.79 4.02 -23.33
C GLY A 79 -5.87 3.41 -22.25
N ALA A 80 -5.67 4.11 -21.14
CA ALA A 80 -4.77 3.72 -20.09
C ALA A 80 -5.16 2.37 -19.46
N LYS A 81 -4.17 1.53 -19.19
CA LYS A 81 -4.31 0.25 -18.47
C LYS A 81 -3.86 0.33 -17.03
N MET A 82 -3.15 1.40 -16.66
CA MET A 82 -2.82 1.74 -15.30
C MET A 82 -3.02 3.23 -15.05
N VAL A 83 -3.56 3.53 -13.87
CA VAL A 83 -3.65 4.88 -13.32
C VAL A 83 -2.82 4.92 -12.05
N LEU A 84 -1.88 5.84 -11.97
CA LEU A 84 -1.17 6.18 -10.73
C LEU A 84 -1.84 7.40 -10.10
N ILE A 85 -2.13 7.33 -8.80
CA ILE A 85 -2.59 8.48 -7.99
C ILE A 85 -1.57 8.72 -6.89
N ASP A 86 -0.83 9.82 -6.96
CA ASP A 86 0.32 10.10 -6.08
C ASP A 86 0.32 11.54 -5.55
N PRO A 87 0.04 11.70 -4.25
CA PRO A 87 -0.63 10.75 -3.34
C PRO A 87 -2.16 10.90 -3.37
N ILE A 88 -2.88 9.83 -3.02
CA ILE A 88 -4.36 9.86 -2.99
C ILE A 88 -4.93 10.94 -2.05
N ALA A 89 -4.19 11.31 -1.01
CA ALA A 89 -4.60 12.34 -0.07
C ALA A 89 -4.82 13.70 -0.73
N SER A 90 -4.00 14.05 -1.72
CA SER A 90 -4.10 15.33 -2.46
C SER A 90 -5.33 15.41 -3.37
N PHE A 91 -5.85 14.27 -3.77
CA PHE A 91 -7.03 14.12 -4.64
C PHE A 91 -8.31 13.80 -3.85
N THR A 92 -8.27 13.88 -2.53
CA THR A 92 -9.42 13.56 -1.68
C THR A 92 -10.23 14.81 -1.40
N ALA A 93 -11.55 14.76 -1.61
CA ALA A 93 -12.47 15.87 -1.40
C ALA A 93 -12.40 16.40 0.04
N ARG A 94 -12.50 17.74 0.18
CA ARG A 94 -12.47 18.41 1.48
C ARG A 94 -13.56 17.84 2.40
N GLY A 95 -13.21 17.65 3.68
CA GLY A 95 -14.12 17.12 4.69
C GLY A 95 -14.12 15.58 4.81
N THR A 96 -13.43 14.87 3.92
CA THR A 96 -13.21 13.43 4.07
C THR A 96 -12.25 13.17 5.22
N ASN A 97 -12.68 12.41 6.23
CA ASN A 97 -11.83 12.03 7.36
C ASN A 97 -11.14 10.69 7.08
N SER A 98 -9.83 10.71 6.84
CA SER A 98 -9.03 9.52 6.56
C SER A 98 -8.91 8.53 7.73
N ASP A 99 -9.33 8.91 8.95
CA ASP A 99 -9.36 8.04 10.12
C ASP A 99 -10.72 7.34 10.29
N ARG A 100 -11.76 7.76 9.57
CA ARG A 100 -13.08 7.15 9.58
C ARG A 100 -13.24 6.14 8.44
N GLU A 101 -13.56 4.90 8.79
CA GLU A 101 -13.72 3.82 7.80
C GLU A 101 -14.81 4.13 6.76
N GLU A 102 -15.91 4.72 7.19
CA GLU A 102 -17.02 5.07 6.30
C GLU A 102 -16.62 6.07 5.23
N ASP A 103 -15.85 7.11 5.59
CA ASP A 103 -15.39 8.12 4.66
C ASP A 103 -14.39 7.53 3.66
N VAL A 104 -13.47 6.67 4.15
CA VAL A 104 -12.51 5.97 3.29
C VAL A 104 -13.21 5.00 2.34
N ARG A 105 -14.25 4.29 2.80
CA ARG A 105 -15.06 3.44 1.92
C ARG A 105 -15.77 4.26 0.84
N ARG A 106 -16.32 5.41 1.21
CA ARG A 106 -16.98 6.32 0.26
C ARG A 106 -16.01 6.84 -0.80
N LEU A 107 -14.75 7.09 -0.41
CA LEU A 107 -13.68 7.49 -1.33
C LEU A 107 -13.28 6.36 -2.29
N LEU A 108 -13.00 5.16 -1.75
CA LEU A 108 -12.35 4.09 -2.51
C LEU A 108 -13.31 3.21 -3.30
N THR A 109 -14.57 3.04 -2.86
CA THR A 109 -15.52 2.15 -3.54
C THR A 109 -15.78 2.56 -5.00
N PRO A 110 -15.99 3.84 -5.33
CA PRO A 110 -16.14 4.27 -6.73
C PRO A 110 -14.90 3.97 -7.58
N LEU A 111 -13.69 4.09 -7.01
CA LEU A 111 -12.45 3.74 -7.71
C LEU A 111 -12.33 2.24 -8.00
N VAL A 112 -12.79 1.40 -7.08
CA VAL A 112 -12.83 -0.07 -7.30
C VAL A 112 -13.80 -0.41 -8.43
N SER A 113 -14.98 0.21 -8.47
CA SER A 113 -15.96 0.03 -9.55
C SER A 113 -15.38 0.51 -10.88
N LEU A 114 -14.78 1.71 -10.89
CA LEU A 114 -14.15 2.27 -12.09
C LEU A 114 -13.05 1.35 -12.63
N ALA A 115 -12.15 0.85 -11.76
CA ALA A 115 -11.08 -0.07 -12.15
C ALA A 115 -11.63 -1.36 -12.78
N HIS A 116 -12.71 -1.91 -12.20
CA HIS A 116 -13.38 -3.11 -12.74
C HIS A 116 -14.01 -2.85 -14.11
N ASP A 117 -14.79 -1.77 -14.23
CA ASP A 117 -15.57 -1.48 -15.43
C ASP A 117 -14.69 -1.06 -16.62
N SER A 118 -13.62 -0.30 -16.36
CA SER A 118 -12.64 0.12 -17.37
C SER A 118 -11.56 -0.93 -17.67
N LYS A 119 -11.49 -2.02 -16.88
CA LYS A 119 -10.40 -3.01 -16.93
C LYS A 119 -9.02 -2.35 -16.82
N THR A 120 -8.91 -1.40 -15.90
CA THR A 120 -7.72 -0.60 -15.64
C THR A 120 -7.27 -0.83 -14.20
N THR A 121 -5.98 -0.96 -13.96
CA THR A 121 -5.43 -1.03 -12.62
C THR A 121 -5.31 0.38 -12.05
N ILE A 122 -5.81 0.62 -10.85
CA ILE A 122 -5.60 1.88 -10.13
C ILE A 122 -4.61 1.62 -8.99
N LEU A 123 -3.44 2.26 -9.07
CA LEU A 123 -2.40 2.25 -8.05
C LEU A 123 -2.44 3.59 -7.31
N ALA A 124 -2.83 3.56 -6.04
CA ALA A 124 -2.87 4.76 -5.21
C ALA A 124 -1.76 4.73 -4.17
N ILE A 125 -0.97 5.79 -4.11
CA ILE A 125 0.08 5.98 -3.12
C ILE A 125 -0.49 6.68 -1.89
N ARG A 126 -0.10 6.19 -0.73
CA ARG A 126 -0.43 6.80 0.54
C ARG A 126 0.78 6.83 1.47
N HIS A 127 1.10 8.01 1.99
CA HIS A 127 2.14 8.15 2.99
C HIS A 127 1.66 7.70 4.37
N LEU A 128 2.57 7.11 5.14
CA LEU A 128 2.29 6.67 6.51
C LEU A 128 2.20 7.88 7.46
N ASN A 129 1.27 7.83 8.40
CA ASN A 129 1.21 8.80 9.47
C ASN A 129 2.44 8.68 10.40
N LYS A 130 3.06 9.82 10.74
CA LYS A 130 4.26 9.91 11.62
C LYS A 130 3.98 9.64 13.12
N ARG A 131 2.86 9.03 13.50
CA ARG A 131 2.57 8.70 14.90
C ARG A 131 3.46 7.57 15.37
N GLU A 132 4.40 7.86 16.27
CA GLU A 132 5.44 6.95 16.77
C GLU A 132 4.91 5.80 17.65
N ASP A 133 3.74 5.96 18.28
CA ASP A 133 3.21 5.06 19.32
C ASP A 133 2.31 3.92 18.83
N SER A 134 2.16 3.71 17.53
CA SER A 134 1.30 2.66 16.99
C SER A 134 2.09 1.54 16.33
N SER A 135 1.60 0.28 16.45
CA SER A 135 2.15 -0.86 15.70
C SER A 135 2.23 -0.53 14.21
N SER A 136 3.18 -1.12 13.47
CA SER A 136 3.39 -0.86 12.05
C SER A 136 2.10 -1.01 11.22
N ARG A 137 1.24 -1.98 11.55
CA ARG A 137 -0.09 -2.13 10.93
C ARG A 137 -1.00 -0.91 11.20
N ASN A 138 -1.02 -0.40 12.43
CA ASN A 138 -1.86 0.76 12.79
C ASN A 138 -1.34 2.07 12.18
N ARG A 139 -0.04 2.18 11.90
CA ARG A 139 0.54 3.31 11.16
C ARG A 139 0.14 3.34 9.70
N VAL A 140 0.08 2.15 9.07
CA VAL A 140 -0.40 1.99 7.69
C VAL A 140 -1.90 2.25 7.62
N MET A 141 -2.63 1.89 8.69
CA MET A 141 -4.08 1.75 8.57
C MET A 141 -4.84 3.07 8.68
N GLY A 142 -4.37 4.10 9.48
CA GLY A 142 -5.28 5.21 9.76
C GLY A 142 -6.70 4.66 9.94
N SER A 143 -7.45 4.56 8.84
CA SER A 143 -8.69 3.79 8.79
C SER A 143 -8.46 2.38 8.21
N THR A 144 -9.14 1.37 8.77
CA THR A 144 -9.20 -0.01 8.24
C THR A 144 -9.69 -0.07 6.79
N GLY A 145 -10.42 0.95 6.34
CA GLY A 145 -10.91 1.09 4.97
C GLY A 145 -9.81 1.04 3.91
N PHE A 146 -8.64 1.62 4.19
CA PHE A 146 -7.50 1.57 3.25
C PHE A 146 -6.91 0.17 3.06
N VAL A 147 -7.18 -0.74 3.97
CA VAL A 147 -6.77 -2.15 3.82
C VAL A 147 -7.92 -3.02 3.36
N SER A 148 -9.15 -2.77 3.85
CA SER A 148 -10.29 -3.64 3.56
C SER A 148 -10.84 -3.49 2.14
N VAL A 149 -10.86 -2.27 1.58
CA VAL A 149 -11.46 -1.97 0.27
C VAL A 149 -10.58 -2.40 -0.91
N PRO A 150 -9.29 -2.05 -1.00
CA PRO A 150 -8.45 -2.46 -2.13
C PRO A 150 -8.31 -3.98 -2.24
N ARG A 151 -8.11 -4.48 -3.45
CA ARG A 151 -7.84 -5.90 -3.68
C ARG A 151 -6.44 -6.32 -3.28
N SER A 152 -5.48 -5.41 -3.36
CA SER A 152 -4.11 -5.60 -2.93
C SER A 152 -3.63 -4.37 -2.17
N VAL A 153 -2.86 -4.59 -1.12
CA VAL A 153 -2.20 -3.53 -0.34
C VAL A 153 -0.75 -3.93 -0.18
N LEU A 154 0.12 -3.07 -0.65
CA LEU A 154 1.56 -3.24 -0.62
C LEU A 154 2.17 -2.23 0.36
N HIS A 155 3.13 -2.67 1.14
CA HIS A 155 3.83 -1.85 2.12
C HIS A 155 5.31 -1.76 1.76
N VAL A 156 5.79 -0.53 1.61
CA VAL A 156 7.20 -0.25 1.39
C VAL A 156 7.89 0.00 2.72
N THR A 157 8.96 -0.74 2.99
CA THR A 157 9.79 -0.58 4.19
C THR A 157 11.26 -0.69 3.82
N PRO A 158 12.17 -0.02 4.57
CA PRO A 158 13.60 -0.27 4.44
C PRO A 158 13.93 -1.76 4.69
N ASP A 159 14.92 -2.29 3.99
CA ASP A 159 15.42 -3.65 4.19
C ASP A 159 16.56 -3.68 5.22
N GLY A 160 16.20 -3.83 6.48
CA GLY A 160 17.15 -3.86 7.58
C GLY A 160 17.85 -2.51 7.81
N ASN A 161 19.18 -2.53 7.87
CA ASN A 161 20.01 -1.34 8.11
C ASN A 161 20.51 -0.67 6.82
N ASP A 162 20.27 -1.28 5.68
CA ASP A 162 20.64 -0.73 4.39
C ASP A 162 19.61 0.29 3.93
N ARG A 163 20.05 1.54 3.78
CA ARG A 163 19.15 2.66 3.41
C ARG A 163 18.86 2.73 1.92
N SER A 164 19.63 2.03 1.09
CA SER A 164 19.41 1.95 -0.36
C SER A 164 18.39 0.86 -0.73
N ARG A 165 18.20 -0.15 0.16
CA ARG A 165 17.35 -1.32 -0.09
C ARG A 165 16.01 -1.23 0.60
N TYR A 166 14.99 -1.66 -0.12
CA TYR A 166 13.61 -1.60 0.32
C TYR A 166 12.88 -2.91 0.02
N ARG A 167 11.88 -3.19 0.84
CA ARG A 167 10.94 -4.29 0.66
C ARG A 167 9.56 -3.77 0.27
N LEU A 168 8.98 -4.35 -0.75
CA LEU A 168 7.58 -4.18 -1.13
C LEU A 168 6.81 -5.42 -0.69
N THR A 169 6.25 -5.36 0.52
CA THR A 169 5.62 -6.50 1.18
C THR A 169 4.10 -6.44 1.01
N PRO A 170 3.46 -7.51 0.52
CA PRO A 170 2.00 -7.58 0.45
C PRO A 170 1.42 -7.73 1.86
N LEU A 171 0.68 -6.71 2.32
CA LEU A 171 -0.10 -6.75 3.56
C LEU A 171 -1.45 -7.44 3.37
N LYS A 172 -2.00 -7.33 2.18
CA LYS A 172 -3.24 -7.98 1.75
C LYS A 172 -3.15 -8.27 0.26
N THR A 173 -3.59 -9.44 -0.13
CA THR A 173 -3.90 -9.75 -1.53
C THR A 173 -5.07 -10.71 -1.61
N ASN A 174 -5.96 -10.45 -2.57
CA ASN A 174 -7.02 -11.38 -2.95
C ASN A 174 -6.70 -12.06 -4.30
N LEU A 175 -5.51 -11.78 -4.85
CA LEU A 175 -5.13 -12.15 -6.22
C LEU A 175 -4.14 -13.34 -6.26
N SER A 176 -3.41 -13.57 -5.17
CA SER A 176 -2.41 -14.66 -5.06
C SER A 176 -2.56 -15.40 -3.73
N ARG A 177 -2.30 -16.72 -3.76
CA ARG A 177 -2.28 -17.55 -2.54
C ARG A 177 -0.98 -17.40 -1.75
N ASN A 178 0.13 -17.22 -2.45
CA ASN A 178 1.46 -17.11 -1.85
C ASN A 178 2.15 -15.85 -2.41
N PRO A 179 1.76 -14.65 -1.92
CA PRO A 179 2.41 -13.43 -2.38
C PRO A 179 3.83 -13.36 -1.81
N GLN A 180 4.80 -13.13 -2.69
CA GLN A 180 6.19 -12.92 -2.29
C GLN A 180 6.44 -11.43 -1.99
N THR A 181 7.41 -11.17 -1.13
CA THR A 181 7.94 -9.82 -0.90
C THR A 181 8.96 -9.53 -1.99
N LEU A 182 8.76 -8.45 -2.73
CA LEU A 182 9.72 -7.96 -3.70
C LEU A 182 10.76 -7.10 -2.99
N VAL A 183 12.00 -7.24 -3.40
CA VAL A 183 13.14 -6.45 -2.88
C VAL A 183 13.67 -5.59 -4.01
N TYR A 184 13.94 -4.33 -3.70
CA TYR A 184 14.55 -3.41 -4.66
C TYR A 184 15.58 -2.51 -3.99
N GLU A 185 16.50 -2.02 -4.78
CA GLU A 185 17.52 -1.08 -4.39
C GLU A 185 17.39 0.21 -5.21
N VAL A 186 17.67 1.33 -4.53
CA VAL A 186 17.71 2.66 -5.17
C VAL A 186 19.15 2.95 -5.47
N LEU A 187 19.53 2.95 -6.75
CA LEU A 187 20.88 3.17 -7.22
C LEU A 187 21.05 4.57 -7.79
N GLU A 188 22.25 5.12 -7.64
CA GLU A 188 22.65 6.31 -8.40
C GLU A 188 22.65 5.98 -9.90
N SER A 189 22.09 6.87 -10.70
CA SER A 189 22.17 6.79 -12.16
C SER A 189 23.26 7.71 -12.72
N ASN A 190 23.28 7.88 -14.04
CA ASN A 190 24.16 8.86 -14.67
C ASN A 190 23.85 10.31 -14.25
N ASP A 191 22.60 10.56 -13.85
CA ASP A 191 22.18 11.81 -13.23
C ASP A 191 21.85 11.57 -11.74
N PRO A 192 22.68 12.09 -10.81
CA PRO A 192 22.50 11.84 -9.37
C PRO A 192 21.17 12.33 -8.82
N ASP A 193 20.49 13.25 -9.51
CA ASP A 193 19.18 13.78 -9.10
C ASP A 193 18.03 12.81 -9.43
N TYR A 194 18.26 11.80 -10.29
CA TYR A 194 17.22 10.88 -10.78
C TYR A 194 17.64 9.40 -10.63
N PRO A 195 17.59 8.86 -9.41
CA PRO A 195 18.03 7.48 -9.15
C PRO A 195 17.16 6.46 -9.89
N VAL A 196 17.75 5.31 -10.19
CA VAL A 196 17.08 4.16 -10.82
C VAL A 196 16.78 3.07 -9.81
N ILE A 197 15.87 2.17 -10.18
CA ILE A 197 15.47 1.03 -9.36
C ILE A 197 16.04 -0.26 -9.93
N GLU A 198 16.79 -0.98 -9.12
CA GLU A 198 17.20 -2.36 -9.39
C GLU A 198 16.36 -3.33 -8.55
N TRP A 199 15.73 -4.30 -9.21
CA TRP A 199 14.95 -5.33 -8.55
C TRP A 199 15.81 -6.57 -8.31
N HIS A 200 15.68 -7.13 -7.09
CA HIS A 200 16.37 -8.34 -6.67
C HIS A 200 15.40 -9.53 -6.59
N ASP A 201 15.95 -10.72 -6.41
CA ASP A 201 15.14 -11.92 -6.23
C ASP A 201 14.13 -11.75 -5.09
N PRO A 202 12.88 -12.20 -5.29
CA PRO A 202 11.86 -12.10 -4.25
C PRO A 202 12.23 -12.99 -3.07
N VAL A 203 11.82 -12.54 -1.90
CA VAL A 203 11.95 -13.33 -0.69
C VAL A 203 10.58 -13.82 -0.26
N ASP A 204 10.54 -14.98 0.38
CA ASP A 204 9.30 -15.42 0.99
C ASP A 204 8.81 -14.33 1.94
N THR A 205 7.51 -14.04 1.85
CA THR A 205 6.87 -13.16 2.81
C THR A 205 6.90 -13.88 4.16
N VAL A 206 8.08 -13.86 4.80
CA VAL A 206 8.13 -14.12 6.22
C VAL A 206 7.22 -13.04 6.79
N GLU A 207 6.14 -13.45 7.45
CA GLU A 207 5.40 -12.51 8.27
C GLU A 207 6.44 -11.85 9.18
N THR A 208 6.93 -10.68 8.80
CA THR A 208 7.50 -9.72 9.74
C THR A 208 6.31 -9.16 10.51
N VAL A 209 5.61 -10.05 11.15
CA VAL A 209 4.94 -9.77 12.38
C VAL A 209 6.11 -9.38 13.30
N ALA A 210 6.37 -8.09 13.45
CA ALA A 210 7.02 -7.62 14.67
C ALA A 210 6.34 -8.43 15.78
N PRO A 211 7.11 -9.12 16.66
CA PRO A 211 6.54 -10.07 17.58
C PRO A 211 5.31 -9.41 18.15
N ARG A 212 4.15 -10.00 17.90
CA ARG A 212 2.88 -9.50 18.41
C ARG A 212 3.19 -9.32 19.87
N LYS A 213 3.26 -8.08 20.37
CA LYS A 213 3.13 -7.89 21.81
C LYS A 213 1.81 -8.57 22.09
N THR A 214 1.90 -9.78 22.63
CA THR A 214 0.76 -10.61 22.98
C THR A 214 -0.21 -9.69 23.67
N SER A 215 -1.40 -9.49 23.09
CA SER A 215 -2.35 -8.58 23.71
C SER A 215 -2.51 -9.09 25.13
N ARG A 216 -2.75 -8.21 26.09
CA ARG A 216 -2.99 -8.66 27.48
C ARG A 216 -4.01 -9.79 27.53
N CYS A 217 -4.94 -9.81 26.59
CA CYS A 217 -5.93 -10.86 26.43
C CYS A 217 -5.33 -12.18 25.90
N GLU A 218 -4.45 -12.12 24.89
CA GLU A 218 -3.78 -13.32 24.37
C GLU A 218 -2.83 -13.94 25.40
N ALA A 219 -2.08 -13.12 26.15
CA ALA A 219 -1.23 -13.60 27.23
C ALA A 219 -2.06 -14.24 28.37
N ALA A 220 -3.20 -13.66 28.73
CA ALA A 220 -4.13 -14.25 29.68
C ALA A 220 -4.72 -15.56 29.16
N MET A 221 -5.13 -15.63 27.88
CA MET A 221 -5.65 -16.87 27.29
C MET A 221 -4.61 -17.97 27.21
N GLU A 222 -3.34 -17.66 26.95
CA GLU A 222 -2.25 -18.63 26.93
C GLU A 222 -2.02 -19.19 28.35
N MET A 223 -2.00 -18.33 29.36
CA MET A 223 -1.90 -18.73 30.75
C MET A 223 -3.07 -19.61 31.18
N VAL A 224 -4.30 -19.25 30.81
CA VAL A 224 -5.49 -20.08 31.12
C VAL A 224 -5.38 -21.46 30.45
N ARG A 225 -4.91 -21.53 29.20
CA ARG A 225 -4.68 -22.82 28.51
C ARG A 225 -3.64 -23.67 29.23
N ASP A 226 -2.55 -23.05 29.70
CA ASP A 226 -1.51 -23.76 30.44
C ASP A 226 -2.02 -24.30 31.79
N LEU A 227 -2.83 -23.53 32.51
CA LEU A 227 -3.44 -23.94 33.76
C LEU A 227 -4.45 -25.09 33.60
N LEU A 228 -5.02 -25.24 32.42
CA LEU A 228 -6.00 -26.30 32.10
C LEU A 228 -5.38 -27.53 31.43
N LYS A 229 -4.06 -27.56 31.14
CA LYS A 229 -3.41 -28.69 30.48
C LYS A 229 -3.52 -30.00 31.26
N ASP A 230 -3.48 -29.92 32.59
CA ASP A 230 -3.52 -31.09 33.49
C ASP A 230 -4.93 -31.46 33.95
N GLY A 231 -5.96 -30.81 33.39
CA GLY A 231 -7.37 -31.10 33.68
C GLY A 231 -8.20 -29.88 34.10
N PRO A 232 -9.48 -30.08 34.38
CA PRO A 232 -10.38 -28.99 34.77
C PRO A 232 -10.01 -28.45 36.17
N ARG A 233 -10.05 -27.10 36.30
CA ARG A 233 -9.78 -26.39 37.55
C ARG A 233 -10.94 -25.45 37.88
N LEU A 234 -11.05 -25.03 39.14
CA LEU A 234 -12.07 -24.07 39.56
C LEU A 234 -11.79 -22.70 38.93
N SER A 235 -12.84 -22.04 38.40
CA SER A 235 -12.71 -20.72 37.81
C SER A 235 -12.12 -19.67 38.76
N THR A 236 -12.41 -19.76 40.05
CA THR A 236 -11.87 -18.90 41.09
C THR A 236 -10.34 -19.03 41.25
N GLU A 237 -9.79 -20.25 41.11
CA GLU A 237 -8.36 -20.50 41.16
C GLU A 237 -7.67 -19.90 39.93
N ILE A 238 -8.22 -20.14 38.72
CA ILE A 238 -7.68 -19.61 37.47
C ILE A 238 -7.65 -18.08 37.51
N ILE A 239 -8.74 -17.45 37.93
CA ILE A 239 -8.82 -15.99 38.05
C ILE A 239 -7.78 -15.46 39.04
N THR A 240 -7.61 -16.15 40.18
CA THR A 240 -6.64 -15.74 41.19
C THR A 240 -5.20 -15.82 40.65
N GLU A 241 -4.83 -16.92 40.01
CA GLU A 241 -3.49 -17.10 39.43
C GLU A 241 -3.21 -16.11 38.30
N CYS A 242 -4.15 -15.93 37.39
CA CYS A 242 -4.02 -14.94 36.32
C CYS A 242 -3.92 -13.51 36.85
N THR A 243 -4.67 -13.17 37.92
CA THR A 243 -4.60 -11.85 38.55
C THR A 243 -3.27 -11.64 39.24
N SER A 244 -2.73 -12.66 39.90
CA SER A 244 -1.40 -12.64 40.54
C SER A 244 -0.28 -12.46 39.51
N ALA A 245 -0.47 -12.94 38.29
CA ALA A 245 0.44 -12.75 37.14
C ALA A 245 0.27 -11.40 36.42
N GLY A 246 -0.59 -10.51 36.92
CA GLY A 246 -0.78 -9.15 36.42
C GLY A 246 -1.86 -9.02 35.33
N HIS A 247 -2.69 -10.04 35.13
CA HIS A 247 -3.85 -9.96 34.26
C HIS A 247 -5.07 -9.41 35.00
N ALA A 248 -5.78 -8.45 34.37
CA ALA A 248 -7.00 -7.92 35.00
C ALA A 248 -8.11 -8.99 35.00
N PRO A 249 -8.95 -9.08 36.05
CA PRO A 249 -10.03 -10.08 36.13
C PRO A 249 -11.04 -10.03 34.95
N ARG A 250 -11.15 -8.88 34.30
CA ARG A 250 -11.99 -8.72 33.10
C ARG A 250 -11.34 -9.30 31.82
N THR A 251 -10.07 -9.70 31.88
CA THR A 251 -9.30 -10.23 30.75
C THR A 251 -9.25 -11.75 30.78
N VAL A 252 -9.52 -12.35 31.93
CA VAL A 252 -9.62 -13.80 32.22
C VAL A 252 -11.08 -14.25 32.12
#